data_19889d2fddbaf68273fa4f648fbc53fb
#
_entry.id   19889d2fddbaf68273fa4f648fbc53fb
#
_cell.length_a   1.000
_cell.length_b   1.000
_cell.length_c   1.000
_cell.angle_alpha   90.00
_cell.angle_beta   90.00
_cell.angle_gamma   90.00
#
_symmetry.space_group_name_H-M   'P 1'
#
loop_
_entity.id
_entity.type
_entity.pdbx_description
1 polymer ?
#
loop_
_entity_poly.entity_id
_entity_poly.type
_entity_poly.pdbx_seq_one_letter_code
_entity_poly.pdbx_strand_id
1 'polypeptide(L)'
;MHQELLLQELLRIHAVIRDAVVAQCEAMALEHMATVSAVEGGDTIYAIDRVSEEVLVREFSQLADQISFRLVAEGLGEDGIRDFPLGVHPAHIQYTIIVDPIDGTRGLMYQKRPAWILTGVAPFASGGNHLHDITLAVMTEIPLVKQHLCDTLWAVQSGGVHAQRRNRLNGTTTTISPSPSQATTILNGFGNIARFFPGARTQLAAVDDYLTTLMLGEAPAGRALSFEDQYISTGGQFYELLMGHDRWLADIRPLLLPPAQRVQQRTMLCCHPYDVCVELIAREAGIVVCKANGSPLDAPLDVHSPVSWVAVANPTLAKRILPALQQALAHHNLALEE
;
A
#
# COMPACT_ATOMS: atom_id res chain seq x y z
N MET A 1 -3.72 -18.38 19.63
CA MET A 1 -2.49 -18.22 20.44
C MET A 1 -1.31 -17.76 19.58
N HIS A 2 -0.89 -18.49 18.52
CA HIS A 2 0.23 -18.05 17.67
C HIS A 2 -0.05 -16.76 16.89
N GLN A 3 -1.25 -16.57 16.35
CA GLN A 3 -1.60 -15.37 15.57
C GLN A 3 -1.66 -14.10 16.44
N GLU A 4 -2.14 -14.22 17.70
CA GLU A 4 -2.15 -13.11 18.65
C GLU A 4 -0.72 -12.69 19.02
N LEU A 5 0.17 -13.65 19.29
CA LEU A 5 1.57 -13.38 19.55
C LEU A 5 2.23 -12.68 18.36
N LEU A 6 1.98 -13.19 17.13
CA LEU A 6 2.52 -12.62 15.90
C LEU A 6 2.03 -11.18 15.69
N LEU A 7 0.75 -10.91 15.92
CA LEU A 7 0.22 -9.54 15.86
C LEU A 7 0.94 -8.60 16.83
N GLN A 8 1.11 -9.01 18.10
CA GLN A 8 1.80 -8.18 19.10
C GLN A 8 3.26 -7.89 18.71
N GLU A 9 3.97 -8.90 18.19
CA GLU A 9 5.34 -8.73 17.72
C GLU A 9 5.41 -7.81 16.47
N LEU A 10 4.51 -7.94 15.52
CA LEU A 10 4.46 -7.05 14.35
C LEU A 10 4.15 -5.61 14.75
N LEU A 11 3.23 -5.38 15.67
CA LEU A 11 2.95 -4.03 16.22
C LEU A 11 4.19 -3.45 16.90
N ARG A 12 4.94 -4.26 17.65
CA ARG A 12 6.21 -3.87 18.28
C ARG A 12 7.27 -3.52 17.21
N ILE A 13 7.45 -4.40 16.21
CA ILE A 13 8.42 -4.21 15.12
C ILE A 13 8.10 -2.93 14.35
N HIS A 14 6.84 -2.70 13.97
CA HIS A 14 6.41 -1.48 13.30
C HIS A 14 6.70 -0.24 14.13
N ALA A 15 6.48 -0.30 15.46
CA ALA A 15 6.81 0.83 16.34
C ALA A 15 8.32 1.13 16.36
N VAL A 16 9.17 0.10 16.37
CA VAL A 16 10.64 0.27 16.34
C VAL A 16 11.10 0.85 15.01
N ILE A 17 10.60 0.35 13.87
CA ILE A 17 10.94 0.88 12.55
C ILE A 17 10.49 2.34 12.44
N ARG A 18 9.23 2.64 12.77
CA ARG A 18 8.70 4.02 12.76
C ARG A 18 9.57 4.97 13.58
N ASP A 19 9.88 4.59 14.83
CA ASP A 19 10.61 5.47 15.75
C ASP A 19 12.06 5.68 15.28
N ALA A 20 12.69 4.65 14.67
CA ALA A 20 14.03 4.77 14.07
C ALA A 20 14.04 5.71 12.85
N VAL A 21 13.09 5.54 11.93
CA VAL A 21 12.96 6.37 10.73
C VAL A 21 12.66 7.82 11.09
N VAL A 22 11.76 8.05 12.04
CA VAL A 22 11.43 9.41 12.52
C VAL A 22 12.64 10.07 13.17
N ALA A 23 13.38 9.35 14.04
CA ALA A 23 14.58 9.89 14.66
C ALA A 23 15.63 10.28 13.60
N GLN A 24 15.75 9.50 12.53
CA GLN A 24 16.64 9.84 11.41
C GLN A 24 16.16 11.09 10.67
N CYS A 25 14.86 11.21 10.40
CA CYS A 25 14.29 12.42 9.79
C CYS A 25 14.48 13.67 10.65
N GLU A 26 14.40 13.54 11.98
CA GLU A 26 14.63 14.64 12.92
C GLU A 26 16.10 15.05 13.00
N ALA A 27 17.04 14.10 12.84
CA ALA A 27 18.48 14.34 12.92
C ALA A 27 19.08 14.88 11.61
N MET A 28 18.44 14.67 10.47
CA MET A 28 18.98 15.04 9.15
C MET A 28 18.36 16.32 8.62
N ALA A 29 19.20 17.18 8.00
CA ALA A 29 18.68 18.25 7.16
C ALA A 29 17.97 17.69 5.92
N LEU A 30 16.99 18.42 5.40
CA LEU A 30 16.16 17.99 4.27
C LEU A 30 17.00 17.59 3.03
N GLU A 31 18.07 18.35 2.74
CA GLU A 31 18.97 18.06 1.62
C GLU A 31 19.69 16.72 1.79
N HIS A 32 20.01 16.32 3.02
CA HIS A 32 20.65 15.04 3.30
C HIS A 32 19.66 13.87 3.24
N MET A 33 18.40 14.06 3.67
CA MET A 33 17.36 13.03 3.55
C MET A 33 17.09 12.68 2.09
N ALA A 34 17.13 13.67 1.20
CA ALA A 34 16.93 13.52 -0.24
C ALA A 34 18.18 13.02 -0.99
N THR A 35 19.28 12.69 -0.27
CA THR A 35 20.49 12.17 -0.90
C THR A 35 20.22 10.77 -1.45
N VAL A 36 20.44 10.59 -2.74
CA VAL A 36 20.35 9.29 -3.43
C VAL A 36 21.51 8.42 -3.00
N SER A 37 21.23 7.24 -2.44
CA SER A 37 22.23 6.25 -2.06
C SER A 37 22.58 5.30 -3.20
N ALA A 38 21.58 4.92 -3.99
CA ALA A 38 21.71 4.02 -5.14
C ALA A 38 20.58 4.23 -6.14
N VAL A 39 20.70 3.62 -7.33
CA VAL A 39 19.61 3.46 -8.30
C VAL A 39 19.57 1.99 -8.69
N GLU A 40 18.51 1.29 -8.35
CA GLU A 40 18.29 -0.13 -8.65
C GLU A 40 16.95 -0.33 -9.33
N GLY A 41 16.90 -1.22 -10.33
CA GLY A 41 15.66 -1.62 -10.98
C GLY A 41 14.80 -0.48 -11.56
N GLY A 42 15.39 0.72 -11.77
CA GLY A 42 14.66 1.92 -12.21
C GLY A 42 14.12 2.78 -11.06
N ASP A 43 14.26 2.32 -9.82
CA ASP A 43 13.92 3.09 -8.62
C ASP A 43 15.16 3.74 -7.98
N THR A 44 14.90 4.74 -7.11
CA THR A 44 15.93 5.53 -6.43
C THR A 44 15.91 5.18 -4.96
N ILE A 45 17.01 4.57 -4.47
CA ILE A 45 17.19 4.22 -3.06
C ILE A 45 17.77 5.43 -2.33
N TYR A 46 17.15 5.83 -1.27
CA TYR A 46 17.55 6.95 -0.44
C TYR A 46 18.28 6.50 0.84
N ALA A 47 18.99 7.41 1.48
CA ALA A 47 19.71 7.11 2.72
C ALA A 47 18.78 6.60 3.84
N ILE A 48 17.52 7.01 3.81
CA ILE A 48 16.51 6.61 4.80
C ILE A 48 16.04 5.16 4.63
N ASP A 49 16.03 4.63 3.40
CA ASP A 49 15.64 3.25 3.12
C ASP A 49 16.59 2.27 3.79
N ARG A 50 17.90 2.54 3.77
CA ARG A 50 18.91 1.70 4.44
C ARG A 50 18.71 1.59 5.94
N VAL A 51 18.27 2.67 6.60
CA VAL A 51 17.99 2.64 8.04
C VAL A 51 16.85 1.69 8.34
N SER A 52 15.78 1.73 7.54
CA SER A 52 14.63 0.84 7.72
C SER A 52 14.98 -0.62 7.45
N GLU A 53 15.78 -0.91 6.42
CA GLU A 53 16.22 -2.26 6.07
C GLU A 53 17.06 -2.90 7.18
N GLU A 54 18.03 -2.16 7.75
CA GLU A 54 18.85 -2.65 8.85
C GLU A 54 18.01 -2.97 10.09
N VAL A 55 17.08 -2.08 10.43
CA VAL A 55 16.16 -2.29 11.55
C VAL A 55 15.22 -3.46 11.26
N LEU A 56 14.66 -3.55 10.06
CA LEU A 56 13.81 -4.64 9.63
C LEU A 56 14.50 -6.00 9.84
N VAL A 57 15.68 -6.19 9.25
CA VAL A 57 16.42 -7.46 9.34
C VAL A 57 16.74 -7.81 10.79
N ARG A 58 17.15 -6.84 11.61
CA ARG A 58 17.44 -7.05 13.02
C ARG A 58 16.21 -7.52 13.81
N GLU A 59 15.08 -6.83 13.67
CA GLU A 59 13.87 -7.12 14.44
C GLU A 59 13.22 -8.45 13.99
N PHE A 60 13.20 -8.73 12.69
CA PHE A 60 12.71 -10.02 12.19
C PHE A 60 13.65 -11.18 12.56
N SER A 61 14.97 -10.95 12.68
CA SER A 61 15.88 -11.97 13.20
C SER A 61 15.55 -12.35 14.65
N GLN A 62 15.12 -11.39 15.49
CA GLN A 62 14.67 -11.68 16.85
C GLN A 62 13.34 -12.43 16.88
N LEU A 63 12.42 -12.10 15.98
CA LEU A 63 11.15 -12.84 15.84
C LEU A 63 11.40 -14.32 15.50
N ALA A 64 12.48 -14.62 14.79
CA ALA A 64 12.86 -15.99 14.40
C ALA A 64 13.21 -16.91 15.59
N ASP A 65 13.45 -16.37 16.78
CA ASP A 65 13.61 -17.13 18.02
C ASP A 65 12.29 -17.79 18.47
N GLN A 66 11.15 -17.28 17.98
CA GLN A 66 9.82 -17.72 18.40
C GLN A 66 9.05 -18.46 17.30
N ILE A 67 9.21 -18.05 16.05
CA ILE A 67 8.51 -18.62 14.88
C ILE A 67 9.44 -18.71 13.69
N SER A 68 9.16 -19.67 12.79
CA SER A 68 9.86 -19.80 11.50
C SER A 68 9.00 -19.21 10.38
N PHE A 69 9.61 -18.42 9.50
CA PHE A 69 8.88 -17.73 8.44
C PHE A 69 9.77 -17.43 7.24
N ARG A 70 9.12 -17.24 6.10
CA ARG A 70 9.69 -16.61 4.91
C ARG A 70 9.38 -15.13 4.94
N LEU A 71 10.40 -14.28 4.91
CA LEU A 71 10.27 -12.84 4.76
C LEU A 71 10.39 -12.48 3.28
N VAL A 72 9.45 -11.69 2.78
CA VAL A 72 9.44 -11.09 1.45
C VAL A 72 9.43 -9.57 1.64
N ALA A 73 10.48 -8.89 1.21
CA ALA A 73 10.56 -7.43 1.33
C ALA A 73 11.50 -6.85 0.27
N GLU A 74 11.21 -5.63 -0.16
CA GLU A 74 12.14 -4.83 -0.94
C GLU A 74 13.46 -4.66 -0.18
N GLY A 75 14.60 -4.65 -0.88
CA GLY A 75 15.92 -4.48 -0.25
C GLY A 75 16.56 -5.76 0.33
N LEU A 76 15.89 -6.90 0.37
CA LEU A 76 16.46 -8.17 0.86
C LEU A 76 17.31 -8.95 -0.16
N GLY A 77 17.93 -8.29 -1.13
CA GLY A 77 18.67 -8.90 -2.24
C GLY A 77 17.83 -9.00 -3.51
N GLU A 78 18.34 -9.69 -4.54
CA GLU A 78 17.72 -9.71 -5.88
C GLU A 78 16.30 -10.29 -5.89
N ASP A 79 16.03 -11.34 -5.09
CA ASP A 79 14.72 -11.99 -5.04
C ASP A 79 13.80 -11.40 -3.96
N GLY A 80 14.31 -10.52 -3.10
CA GLY A 80 13.55 -9.96 -1.98
C GLY A 80 13.10 -11.00 -0.96
N ILE A 81 13.72 -12.20 -0.91
CA ILE A 81 13.27 -13.33 -0.09
C ILE A 81 14.36 -13.75 0.89
N ARG A 82 13.96 -14.00 2.15
CA ARG A 82 14.84 -14.57 3.17
C ARG A 82 14.05 -15.46 4.13
N ASP A 83 14.51 -16.69 4.33
CA ASP A 83 13.90 -17.61 5.28
C ASP A 83 14.55 -17.45 6.68
N PHE A 84 13.73 -17.49 7.71
CA PHE A 84 14.11 -17.34 9.11
C PHE A 84 13.56 -18.50 9.97
N PRO A 85 14.35 -19.01 10.97
CA PRO A 85 15.79 -18.72 11.17
C PRO A 85 16.63 -19.14 9.97
N LEU A 86 17.81 -18.53 9.81
CA LEU A 86 18.68 -18.84 8.67
C LEU A 86 18.96 -20.34 8.60
N GLY A 87 18.79 -20.94 7.40
CA GLY A 87 18.97 -22.37 7.16
C GLY A 87 17.80 -23.25 7.60
N VAL A 88 16.64 -22.66 7.96
CA VAL A 88 15.43 -23.42 8.24
C VAL A 88 15.03 -24.26 7.02
N HIS A 89 14.65 -25.53 7.27
CA HIS A 89 14.13 -26.35 6.19
C HIS A 89 12.73 -25.89 5.78
N PRO A 90 12.38 -25.76 4.48
CA PRO A 90 11.10 -25.24 4.02
C PRO A 90 9.87 -25.91 4.66
N ALA A 91 9.95 -27.21 4.97
CA ALA A 91 8.85 -27.94 5.64
C ALA A 91 8.57 -27.45 7.08
N HIS A 92 9.45 -26.65 7.66
CA HIS A 92 9.27 -26.11 9.01
C HIS A 92 8.87 -24.63 9.00
N ILE A 93 8.80 -24.00 7.85
CA ILE A 93 8.32 -22.62 7.74
C ILE A 93 6.81 -22.59 8.04
N GLN A 94 6.41 -21.67 8.92
CA GLN A 94 5.03 -21.56 9.37
C GLN A 94 4.27 -20.46 8.64
N TYR A 95 4.94 -19.36 8.30
CA TYR A 95 4.32 -18.17 7.70
C TYR A 95 5.16 -17.63 6.55
N THR A 96 4.47 -16.99 5.59
CA THR A 96 5.05 -16.02 4.67
C THR A 96 4.66 -14.64 5.17
N ILE A 97 5.64 -13.77 5.39
CA ILE A 97 5.46 -12.37 5.82
C ILE A 97 5.98 -11.48 4.70
N ILE A 98 5.12 -10.65 4.13
CA ILE A 98 5.49 -9.66 3.12
C ILE A 98 5.47 -8.26 3.73
N VAL A 99 6.50 -7.45 3.48
CA VAL A 99 6.69 -6.15 4.12
C VAL A 99 7.14 -5.10 3.12
N ASP A 100 6.51 -3.93 3.18
CA ASP A 100 7.11 -2.68 2.72
C ASP A 100 7.53 -1.87 3.96
N PRO A 101 8.82 -1.67 4.19
CA PRO A 101 9.29 -0.95 5.37
C PRO A 101 9.07 0.56 5.32
N ILE A 102 8.94 1.16 4.12
CA ILE A 102 8.63 2.59 3.93
C ILE A 102 7.90 2.83 2.61
N ASP A 103 6.63 2.50 2.54
CA ASP A 103 5.79 2.91 1.42
C ASP A 103 5.59 4.44 1.43
N GLY A 104 6.02 5.12 0.37
CA GLY A 104 5.95 6.57 0.25
C GLY A 104 7.21 7.33 0.66
N THR A 105 8.38 6.71 0.58
CA THR A 105 9.70 7.30 0.90
C THR A 105 9.87 8.71 0.32
N ARG A 106 9.48 8.94 -0.95
CA ARG A 106 9.60 10.26 -1.61
C ARG A 106 8.79 11.35 -0.91
N GLY A 107 7.59 11.03 -0.44
CA GLY A 107 6.76 11.95 0.33
C GLY A 107 7.37 12.31 1.67
N LEU A 108 7.88 11.31 2.37
CA LEU A 108 8.48 11.43 3.70
C LEU A 108 9.78 12.25 3.67
N MET A 109 10.73 11.92 2.79
CA MET A 109 12.02 12.59 2.76
C MET A 109 11.94 14.08 2.39
N TYR A 110 10.93 14.48 1.62
CA TYR A 110 10.65 15.91 1.37
C TYR A 110 9.68 16.52 2.38
N GLN A 111 9.32 15.79 3.43
CA GLN A 111 8.40 16.23 4.49
C GLN A 111 7.06 16.78 3.94
N LYS A 112 6.58 16.19 2.83
CA LYS A 112 5.32 16.55 2.17
C LYS A 112 4.14 15.73 2.66
N ARG A 113 4.31 14.41 2.78
CA ARG A 113 3.31 13.43 3.20
C ARG A 113 3.95 12.37 4.10
N PRO A 114 3.21 11.82 5.06
CA PRO A 114 3.63 10.64 5.81
C PRO A 114 3.97 9.48 4.88
N ALA A 115 4.77 8.54 5.37
CA ALA A 115 4.96 7.23 4.77
C ALA A 115 4.30 6.17 5.63
N TRP A 116 4.33 4.90 5.18
CA TRP A 116 3.67 3.80 5.85
C TRP A 116 4.57 2.57 5.90
N ILE A 117 4.52 1.83 7.01
CA ILE A 117 5.04 0.47 7.10
C ILE A 117 3.87 -0.45 6.83
N LEU A 118 4.01 -1.34 5.86
CA LEU A 118 2.96 -2.25 5.43
C LEU A 118 3.42 -3.69 5.66
N THR A 119 2.60 -4.52 6.30
CA THR A 119 2.89 -5.94 6.51
C THR A 119 1.65 -6.78 6.30
N GLY A 120 1.78 -7.82 5.46
CA GLY A 120 0.83 -8.89 5.28
C GLY A 120 1.40 -10.22 5.72
N VAL A 121 0.59 -11.08 6.34
CA VAL A 121 0.99 -12.42 6.80
C VAL A 121 0.03 -13.48 6.27
N ALA A 122 0.58 -14.49 5.64
CA ALA A 122 -0.13 -15.68 5.18
C ALA A 122 0.44 -16.93 5.85
N PRO A 123 -0.36 -17.98 6.12
CA PRO A 123 0.17 -19.32 6.40
C PRO A 123 1.07 -19.77 5.25
N PHE A 124 2.23 -20.33 5.54
CA PHE A 124 3.20 -20.69 4.49
C PHE A 124 2.66 -21.77 3.54
N ALA A 125 2.79 -21.54 2.25
CA ALA A 125 2.49 -22.49 1.20
C ALA A 125 3.75 -22.77 0.37
N SER A 126 4.14 -24.05 0.24
CA SER A 126 5.35 -24.47 -0.49
C SER A 126 5.28 -24.16 -2.00
N GLY A 127 4.08 -24.02 -2.55
CA GLY A 127 3.83 -23.61 -3.94
C GLY A 127 3.88 -22.11 -4.18
N GLY A 128 4.15 -21.32 -3.13
CA GLY A 128 4.04 -19.86 -3.12
C GLY A 128 2.72 -19.39 -2.53
N ASN A 129 2.74 -18.20 -1.94
CA ASN A 129 1.55 -17.55 -1.42
C ASN A 129 1.12 -16.40 -2.33
N HIS A 130 -0.14 -16.05 -2.22
CA HIS A 130 -0.80 -14.97 -2.94
C HIS A 130 -1.44 -13.96 -1.97
N LEU A 131 -1.84 -12.78 -2.46
CA LEU A 131 -2.50 -11.75 -1.65
C LEU A 131 -3.74 -12.28 -0.93
N HIS A 132 -4.52 -13.13 -1.59
CA HIS A 132 -5.74 -13.72 -0.99
C HIS A 132 -5.47 -14.68 0.19
N ASP A 133 -4.23 -15.18 0.35
CA ASP A 133 -3.82 -16.03 1.48
C ASP A 133 -3.52 -15.22 2.75
N ILE A 134 -3.44 -13.88 2.66
CA ILE A 134 -3.15 -13.03 3.80
C ILE A 134 -4.29 -13.09 4.81
N THR A 135 -3.97 -13.48 6.03
CA THR A 135 -4.92 -13.65 7.15
C THR A 135 -4.72 -12.64 8.28
N LEU A 136 -3.61 -11.91 8.25
CA LEU A 136 -3.28 -10.84 9.19
C LEU A 136 -2.56 -9.73 8.42
N ALA A 137 -2.96 -8.49 8.63
CA ALA A 137 -2.29 -7.32 8.07
C ALA A 137 -2.13 -6.20 9.09
N VAL A 138 -1.03 -5.48 9.01
CA VAL A 138 -0.72 -4.32 9.86
C VAL A 138 -0.19 -3.20 8.98
N MET A 139 -0.69 -1.97 9.17
CA MET A 139 -0.15 -0.76 8.58
C MET A 139 0.11 0.29 9.66
N THR A 140 1.27 0.94 9.61
CA THR A 140 1.67 1.94 10.61
C THR A 140 2.20 3.19 9.95
N GLU A 141 1.63 4.33 10.31
CA GLU A 141 2.06 5.63 9.81
C GLU A 141 3.46 6.00 10.31
N ILE A 142 4.33 6.41 9.40
CA ILE A 142 5.60 7.08 9.68
C ILE A 142 5.33 8.59 9.52
N PRO A 143 5.12 9.32 10.63
CA PRO A 143 4.67 10.71 10.59
C PRO A 143 5.78 11.66 10.13
N LEU A 144 5.38 12.79 9.59
CA LEU A 144 6.28 13.92 9.34
C LEU A 144 6.88 14.44 10.67
N VAL A 145 8.06 15.05 10.59
CA VAL A 145 8.74 15.64 11.76
C VAL A 145 7.83 16.60 12.53
N LYS A 146 7.04 17.42 11.83
CA LYS A 146 6.09 18.37 12.43
C LYS A 146 4.77 17.76 12.91
N GLN A 147 4.54 16.48 12.65
CA GLN A 147 3.30 15.78 13.00
C GLN A 147 3.46 15.07 14.34
N HIS A 148 2.59 15.35 15.30
CA HIS A 148 2.67 14.75 16.64
C HIS A 148 1.76 13.53 16.85
N LEU A 149 0.79 13.34 15.97
CA LEU A 149 -0.10 12.17 15.97
C LEU A 149 0.29 11.22 14.84
N CYS A 150 0.22 9.93 15.10
CA CYS A 150 0.40 8.89 14.08
C CYS A 150 -0.48 7.69 14.39
N ASP A 151 -0.94 7.02 13.33
CA ASP A 151 -1.92 5.96 13.40
C ASP A 151 -1.31 4.59 13.07
N THR A 152 -1.86 3.55 13.69
CA THR A 152 -1.59 2.15 13.36
C THR A 152 -2.93 1.45 13.20
N LEU A 153 -3.10 0.72 12.10
CA LEU A 153 -4.29 -0.05 11.79
C LEU A 153 -3.91 -1.51 11.54
N TRP A 154 -4.79 -2.43 11.92
CA TRP A 154 -4.60 -3.86 11.64
C TRP A 154 -5.93 -4.57 11.49
N ALA A 155 -5.87 -5.70 10.82
CA ALA A 155 -6.99 -6.62 10.73
C ALA A 155 -6.51 -8.08 10.76
N VAL A 156 -7.31 -8.93 11.37
CA VAL A 156 -7.26 -10.37 11.23
C VAL A 156 -8.45 -10.78 10.37
N GLN A 157 -8.28 -11.72 9.48
CA GLN A 157 -9.34 -12.20 8.59
C GLN A 157 -10.61 -12.54 9.38
N SER A 158 -11.75 -11.96 9.01
CA SER A 158 -13.04 -12.05 9.70
C SER A 158 -13.08 -11.49 11.11
N GLY A 159 -12.08 -10.68 11.50
CA GLY A 159 -11.97 -10.05 12.83
C GLY A 159 -12.35 -8.56 12.85
N GLY A 160 -12.64 -7.98 11.68
CA GLY A 160 -12.85 -6.55 11.53
C GLY A 160 -11.56 -5.74 11.63
N VAL A 161 -11.70 -4.42 11.59
CA VAL A 161 -10.57 -3.48 11.63
C VAL A 161 -10.39 -2.90 13.01
N HIS A 162 -9.15 -2.86 13.44
CA HIS A 162 -8.71 -2.19 14.65
C HIS A 162 -7.79 -1.05 14.30
N ALA A 163 -7.87 0.05 15.05
CA ALA A 163 -6.99 1.19 14.85
C ALA A 163 -6.70 1.94 16.14
N GLN A 164 -5.50 2.47 16.24
CA GLN A 164 -5.07 3.27 17.37
C GLN A 164 -4.25 4.47 16.89
N ARG A 165 -4.41 5.57 17.59
CA ARG A 165 -3.68 6.81 17.41
C ARG A 165 -2.73 7.07 18.55
N ARG A 166 -1.45 7.21 18.25
CA ARG A 166 -0.41 7.55 19.22
C ARG A 166 -0.08 9.04 19.16
N ASN A 167 0.00 9.67 20.32
CA ASN A 167 0.57 11.01 20.45
C ASN A 167 2.06 10.88 20.80
N ARG A 168 2.94 11.33 19.88
CA ARG A 168 4.40 11.25 20.01
C ARG A 168 4.96 12.13 21.13
N LEU A 169 4.28 13.22 21.50
CA LEU A 169 4.76 14.16 22.51
C LEU A 169 4.67 13.62 23.93
N ASN A 170 3.64 12.82 24.23
CA ASN A 170 3.38 12.32 25.58
C ASN A 170 3.26 10.79 25.67
N GLY A 171 3.37 10.10 24.52
CA GLY A 171 3.31 8.64 24.44
C GLY A 171 1.92 8.03 24.63
N THR A 172 0.86 8.83 24.80
CA THR A 172 -0.49 8.30 24.96
C THR A 172 -1.01 7.67 23.66
N THR A 173 -1.81 6.60 23.82
CA THR A 173 -2.46 5.93 22.71
C THR A 173 -3.97 5.91 22.95
N THR A 174 -4.76 6.20 21.92
CA THR A 174 -6.23 6.17 21.95
C THR A 174 -6.74 5.29 20.82
N THR A 175 -7.82 4.54 21.09
CA THR A 175 -8.51 3.80 20.02
C THR A 175 -9.23 4.78 19.10
N ILE A 176 -9.11 4.56 17.81
CA ILE A 176 -9.87 5.27 16.76
C ILE A 176 -10.64 4.24 15.95
N SER A 177 -11.69 4.69 15.25
CA SER A 177 -12.51 3.80 14.42
C SER A 177 -12.46 4.26 12.96
N PRO A 178 -11.89 3.48 12.05
CA PRO A 178 -12.00 3.72 10.63
C PRO A 178 -13.47 3.84 10.21
N SER A 179 -13.78 4.79 9.33
CA SER A 179 -15.13 5.06 8.86
C SER A 179 -15.12 5.41 7.37
N PRO A 180 -15.05 4.42 6.47
CA PRO A 180 -15.08 4.64 5.03
C PRO A 180 -16.32 5.41 4.59
N SER A 181 -16.17 6.24 3.58
CA SER A 181 -17.25 7.09 3.07
C SER A 181 -18.47 6.26 2.65
N GLN A 182 -19.67 6.65 3.09
CA GLN A 182 -20.93 6.06 2.69
C GLN A 182 -21.60 6.81 1.52
N ALA A 183 -20.88 7.72 0.88
CA ALA A 183 -21.37 8.46 -0.28
C ALA A 183 -21.70 7.51 -1.44
N THR A 184 -22.81 7.79 -2.14
CA THR A 184 -23.27 7.02 -3.30
C THR A 184 -22.91 7.65 -4.64
N THR A 185 -22.14 8.74 -4.62
CA THR A 185 -21.68 9.50 -5.78
C THR A 185 -20.29 10.04 -5.52
N ILE A 186 -19.52 10.31 -6.60
CA ILE A 186 -18.21 10.97 -6.52
C ILE A 186 -18.33 12.51 -6.42
N LEU A 187 -19.54 13.06 -6.57
CA LEU A 187 -19.78 14.50 -6.53
C LEU A 187 -19.31 15.13 -5.21
N ASN A 188 -18.49 16.19 -5.30
CA ASN A 188 -17.87 16.90 -4.17
C ASN A 188 -17.03 16.00 -3.25
N GLY A 189 -16.42 14.95 -3.82
CA GLY A 189 -15.52 14.06 -3.08
C GLY A 189 -14.17 13.91 -3.74
N PHE A 190 -13.23 13.37 -2.99
CA PHE A 190 -11.92 13.03 -3.50
C PHE A 190 -11.94 11.63 -4.11
N GLY A 191 -11.13 11.46 -5.15
CA GLY A 191 -10.83 10.20 -5.80
C GLY A 191 -10.01 10.44 -7.04
N ASN A 192 -9.19 9.49 -7.44
CA ASN A 192 -8.30 9.65 -8.59
C ASN A 192 -7.79 8.32 -9.13
N ILE A 193 -7.22 8.41 -10.34
CA ILE A 193 -6.34 7.38 -10.90
C ILE A 193 -4.89 7.80 -10.63
N ALA A 194 -4.08 6.90 -10.05
CA ALA A 194 -2.67 7.14 -9.74
C ALA A 194 -1.87 7.48 -11.02
N ARG A 195 -1.27 8.68 -11.06
CA ARG A 195 -0.46 9.17 -12.20
C ARG A 195 0.73 10.03 -11.77
N PHE A 196 1.28 9.77 -10.59
CA PHE A 196 2.34 10.60 -10.02
C PHE A 196 3.68 10.48 -10.76
N PHE A 197 3.95 9.40 -11.49
CA PHE A 197 5.18 9.24 -12.26
C PHE A 197 5.02 9.71 -13.71
N PRO A 198 6.10 10.23 -14.35
CA PRO A 198 6.05 10.62 -15.76
C PRO A 198 5.92 9.39 -16.67
N GLY A 199 5.51 9.65 -17.92
CA GLY A 199 5.46 8.65 -19.00
C GLY A 199 4.06 8.42 -19.55
N ALA A 200 3.03 8.33 -18.68
CA ALA A 200 1.66 8.05 -19.11
C ALA A 200 0.61 8.97 -18.49
N ARG A 201 1.02 10.06 -17.87
CA ARG A 201 0.11 10.98 -17.15
C ARG A 201 -1.06 11.46 -17.99
N THR A 202 -0.81 11.83 -19.25
CA THR A 202 -1.87 12.32 -20.15
C THR A 202 -2.91 11.26 -20.44
N GLN A 203 -2.50 10.02 -20.67
CA GLN A 203 -3.41 8.91 -20.96
C GLN A 203 -4.26 8.56 -19.72
N LEU A 204 -3.63 8.47 -18.55
CA LEU A 204 -4.32 8.21 -17.29
C LEU A 204 -5.29 9.34 -16.91
N ALA A 205 -4.89 10.60 -17.14
CA ALA A 205 -5.77 11.75 -16.95
C ALA A 205 -6.99 11.72 -17.89
N ALA A 206 -6.80 11.31 -19.14
CA ALA A 206 -7.91 11.18 -20.08
C ALA A 206 -8.92 10.08 -19.67
N VAL A 207 -8.44 8.97 -19.09
CA VAL A 207 -9.31 7.93 -18.51
C VAL A 207 -10.09 8.47 -17.32
N ASP A 208 -9.42 9.23 -16.43
CA ASP A 208 -10.03 9.84 -15.24
C ASP A 208 -11.11 10.87 -15.61
N ASP A 209 -10.80 11.79 -16.52
CA ASP A 209 -11.76 12.77 -17.05
C ASP A 209 -12.99 12.11 -17.69
N TYR A 210 -12.76 11.06 -18.49
CA TYR A 210 -13.85 10.34 -19.14
C TYR A 210 -14.72 9.60 -18.12
N LEU A 211 -14.11 8.92 -17.13
CA LEU A 211 -14.83 8.28 -16.02
C LEU A 211 -15.68 9.32 -15.25
N THR A 212 -15.08 10.46 -14.91
CA THR A 212 -15.75 11.54 -14.18
C THR A 212 -16.94 12.07 -14.97
N THR A 213 -16.79 12.25 -16.28
CA THR A 213 -17.88 12.68 -17.19
C THR A 213 -18.99 11.63 -17.27
N LEU A 214 -18.69 10.34 -17.32
CA LEU A 214 -19.68 9.27 -17.27
C LEU A 214 -20.48 9.27 -15.96
N MET A 215 -19.81 9.58 -14.86
CA MET A 215 -20.41 9.54 -13.52
C MET A 215 -21.23 10.79 -13.17
N LEU A 216 -20.84 11.97 -13.63
CA LEU A 216 -21.37 13.26 -13.20
C LEU A 216 -21.93 14.13 -14.34
N GLY A 217 -21.68 13.75 -15.60
CA GLY A 217 -21.92 14.62 -16.76
C GLY A 217 -20.83 15.67 -16.93
N GLU A 218 -20.98 16.53 -17.93
CA GLU A 218 -20.05 17.62 -18.17
C GLU A 218 -20.08 18.64 -17.03
N ALA A 219 -18.90 19.07 -16.58
CA ALA A 219 -18.81 20.08 -15.52
C ALA A 219 -19.26 21.46 -16.06
N PRO A 220 -20.20 22.15 -15.38
CA PRO A 220 -20.53 23.51 -15.71
C PRO A 220 -19.30 24.41 -15.60
N ALA A 221 -19.20 25.41 -16.48
CA ALA A 221 -18.08 26.33 -16.49
C ALA A 221 -17.83 26.95 -15.09
N GLY A 222 -16.61 26.88 -14.61
CA GLY A 222 -16.18 27.43 -13.33
C GLY A 222 -16.58 26.59 -12.09
N ARG A 223 -17.02 25.33 -12.27
CA ARG A 223 -17.33 24.41 -11.15
C ARG A 223 -16.43 23.21 -11.17
N ALA A 224 -15.83 22.86 -10.04
CA ALA A 224 -15.21 21.58 -9.79
C ALA A 224 -16.28 20.62 -9.23
N LEU A 225 -16.44 19.46 -9.87
CA LEU A 225 -17.44 18.45 -9.47
C LEU A 225 -16.83 17.36 -8.57
N SER A 226 -15.54 17.10 -8.70
CA SER A 226 -14.75 16.16 -7.89
C SER A 226 -13.35 16.71 -7.70
N PHE A 227 -12.59 16.12 -6.78
CA PHE A 227 -11.24 16.55 -6.43
C PHE A 227 -10.29 15.36 -6.50
N GLU A 228 -9.00 15.65 -6.74
CA GLU A 228 -7.94 14.65 -6.68
C GLU A 228 -6.81 15.09 -5.75
N ASP A 229 -6.18 14.10 -5.13
CA ASP A 229 -4.93 14.27 -4.39
C ASP A 229 -4.00 13.08 -4.69
N GLN A 230 -2.94 13.34 -5.43
CA GLN A 230 -1.98 12.32 -5.88
C GLN A 230 -1.02 11.95 -4.75
N TYR A 231 -1.46 11.08 -3.83
CA TYR A 231 -0.65 10.59 -2.73
C TYR A 231 0.27 9.46 -3.22
N ILE A 232 1.60 9.70 -3.20
CA ILE A 232 2.62 8.73 -3.67
C ILE A 232 2.91 7.74 -2.52
N SER A 233 1.94 6.94 -2.18
CA SER A 233 1.97 5.89 -1.16
C SER A 233 0.69 5.08 -1.28
N THR A 234 0.76 3.79 -1.50
CA THR A 234 -0.42 2.92 -1.59
C THR A 234 -1.06 2.73 -0.21
N GLY A 235 -0.25 2.54 0.84
CA GLY A 235 -0.74 2.51 2.22
C GLY A 235 -1.43 3.81 2.61
N GLY A 236 -0.85 4.97 2.22
CA GLY A 236 -1.49 6.27 2.40
C GLY A 236 -2.82 6.37 1.67
N GLN A 237 -2.92 5.88 0.44
CA GLN A 237 -4.17 5.83 -0.31
C GLN A 237 -5.22 4.93 0.36
N PHE A 238 -4.84 3.76 0.87
CA PHE A 238 -5.74 2.93 1.69
C PHE A 238 -6.18 3.64 2.97
N TYR A 239 -5.27 4.35 3.64
CA TYR A 239 -5.63 5.14 4.82
C TYR A 239 -6.66 6.22 4.53
N GLU A 240 -6.53 6.97 3.43
CA GLU A 240 -7.50 8.00 3.03
C GLU A 240 -8.89 7.40 2.78
N LEU A 241 -8.98 6.20 2.19
CA LEU A 241 -10.24 5.48 2.04
C LEU A 241 -10.79 4.99 3.38
N LEU A 242 -9.93 4.41 4.25
CA LEU A 242 -10.32 3.88 5.57
C LEU A 242 -10.87 4.98 6.48
N MET A 243 -10.31 6.19 6.40
CA MET A 243 -10.74 7.32 7.21
C MET A 243 -11.88 8.13 6.56
N GLY A 244 -12.35 7.73 5.37
CA GLY A 244 -13.47 8.35 4.67
C GLY A 244 -13.15 9.66 3.98
N HIS A 245 -11.87 9.99 3.82
CA HIS A 245 -11.41 11.16 3.10
C HIS A 245 -11.63 10.99 1.61
N ASP A 246 -11.21 9.84 1.05
CA ASP A 246 -11.40 9.48 -0.34
C ASP A 246 -12.61 8.56 -0.56
N ARG A 247 -13.21 8.63 -1.72
CA ARG A 247 -14.35 7.81 -2.13
C ARG A 247 -13.94 6.65 -3.01
N TRP A 248 -12.90 6.83 -3.81
CA TRP A 248 -12.37 5.80 -4.70
C TRP A 248 -10.96 6.15 -5.15
N LEU A 249 -10.18 5.12 -5.41
CA LEU A 249 -8.81 5.22 -5.90
C LEU A 249 -8.54 4.06 -6.85
N ALA A 250 -7.67 4.26 -7.82
CA ALA A 250 -7.23 3.22 -8.72
C ALA A 250 -5.75 3.41 -9.11
N ASP A 251 -5.00 2.33 -9.07
CA ASP A 251 -3.70 2.27 -9.72
C ASP A 251 -3.76 1.28 -10.88
N ILE A 252 -3.91 1.83 -12.07
CA ILE A 252 -4.03 1.09 -13.32
C ILE A 252 -2.81 1.26 -14.23
N ARG A 253 -1.69 1.76 -13.67
CA ARG A 253 -0.44 1.96 -14.43
C ARG A 253 0.03 0.69 -15.16
N PRO A 254 -0.06 -0.52 -14.58
CA PRO A 254 0.28 -1.75 -15.28
C PRO A 254 -0.52 -2.00 -16.56
N LEU A 255 -1.77 -1.51 -16.64
CA LEU A 255 -2.63 -1.70 -17.83
C LEU A 255 -2.17 -0.90 -19.05
N LEU A 256 -1.30 0.10 -18.87
CA LEU A 256 -0.72 0.87 -19.96
C LEU A 256 0.26 0.04 -20.83
N LEU A 257 0.77 -1.05 -20.28
CA LEU A 257 1.63 -1.97 -21.02
C LEU A 257 0.81 -3.05 -21.73
N PRO A 258 1.17 -3.42 -22.97
CA PRO A 258 0.63 -4.60 -23.61
C PRO A 258 0.82 -5.83 -22.72
N PRO A 259 -0.15 -6.79 -22.66
CA PRO A 259 -0.07 -7.96 -21.79
C PRO A 259 1.26 -8.72 -21.87
N ALA A 260 1.81 -8.91 -23.08
CA ALA A 260 3.10 -9.58 -23.29
C ALA A 260 4.29 -8.82 -22.64
N GLN A 261 4.20 -7.52 -22.44
CA GLN A 261 5.27 -6.71 -21.85
C GLN A 261 5.13 -6.60 -20.31
N ARG A 262 3.93 -6.79 -19.77
CA ARG A 262 3.70 -6.75 -18.30
C ARG A 262 4.54 -7.79 -17.57
N VAL A 263 4.64 -9.00 -18.14
CA VAL A 263 5.41 -10.11 -17.55
C VAL A 263 6.93 -9.92 -17.68
N GLN A 264 7.40 -9.15 -18.68
CA GLN A 264 8.83 -8.99 -18.97
C GLN A 264 9.47 -7.77 -18.30
N GLN A 265 8.70 -6.78 -17.91
CA GLN A 265 9.23 -5.55 -17.31
C GLN A 265 9.22 -5.63 -15.78
N ARG A 266 10.29 -6.19 -15.22
CA ARG A 266 10.55 -6.23 -13.77
C ARG A 266 10.85 -4.84 -13.16
N THR A 267 10.87 -3.78 -13.96
CA THR A 267 11.37 -2.44 -13.56
C THR A 267 10.36 -1.33 -13.80
N MET A 268 9.06 -1.64 -13.81
CA MET A 268 8.05 -0.60 -14.00
C MET A 268 7.76 0.09 -12.68
N LEU A 269 7.79 1.43 -12.66
CA LEU A 269 7.33 2.24 -11.53
C LEU A 269 5.80 2.12 -11.39
N CYS A 270 5.33 1.02 -10.83
CA CYS A 270 3.94 0.72 -10.55
C CYS A 270 3.80 0.16 -9.13
N CYS A 271 2.62 -0.23 -8.76
CA CYS A 271 2.35 -0.93 -7.51
C CYS A 271 2.79 -2.40 -7.61
N HIS A 272 3.30 -2.95 -6.51
CA HIS A 272 3.73 -4.34 -6.35
C HIS A 272 2.97 -5.01 -5.19
N PRO A 273 3.09 -6.33 -4.99
CA PRO A 273 2.37 -7.03 -3.92
C PRO A 273 2.66 -6.49 -2.51
N TYR A 274 3.88 -6.02 -2.24
CA TYR A 274 4.24 -5.45 -0.94
C TYR A 274 3.55 -4.10 -0.66
N ASP A 275 3.21 -3.30 -1.71
CA ASP A 275 2.46 -2.05 -1.57
C ASP A 275 0.98 -2.29 -1.19
N VAL A 276 0.40 -3.42 -1.62
CA VAL A 276 -1.02 -3.76 -1.41
C VAL A 276 -1.26 -4.86 -0.39
N CYS A 277 -0.22 -5.36 0.26
CA CYS A 277 -0.31 -6.47 1.21
C CYS A 277 -1.23 -6.19 2.43
N VAL A 278 -1.66 -4.94 2.60
CA VAL A 278 -2.59 -4.52 3.64
C VAL A 278 -4.05 -4.39 3.15
N GLU A 279 -4.37 -4.83 1.94
CA GLU A 279 -5.72 -4.74 1.37
C GLU A 279 -6.77 -5.49 2.24
N LEU A 280 -6.35 -6.48 3.04
CA LEU A 280 -7.18 -7.14 4.03
C LEU A 280 -7.82 -6.12 4.99
N ILE A 281 -7.08 -5.09 5.43
CA ILE A 281 -7.60 -4.05 6.33
C ILE A 281 -8.74 -3.29 5.66
N ALA A 282 -8.56 -2.94 4.37
CA ALA A 282 -9.59 -2.25 3.60
C ALA A 282 -10.84 -3.13 3.41
N ARG A 283 -10.67 -4.40 3.08
CA ARG A 283 -11.80 -5.36 2.92
C ARG A 283 -12.57 -5.56 4.23
N GLU A 284 -11.87 -5.73 5.34
CA GLU A 284 -12.49 -5.87 6.67
C GLU A 284 -13.24 -4.60 7.11
N ALA A 285 -12.89 -3.42 6.57
CA ALA A 285 -13.64 -2.17 6.75
C ALA A 285 -14.85 -2.03 5.81
N GLY A 286 -15.07 -2.98 4.88
CA GLY A 286 -16.16 -2.92 3.90
C GLY A 286 -15.84 -2.13 2.64
N ILE A 287 -14.59 -1.73 2.42
CA ILE A 287 -14.09 -1.17 1.17
C ILE A 287 -14.03 -2.28 0.12
N VAL A 288 -14.47 -1.99 -1.09
CA VAL A 288 -14.35 -2.92 -2.22
C VAL A 288 -12.97 -2.75 -2.84
N VAL A 289 -12.15 -3.78 -2.77
CA VAL A 289 -10.84 -3.84 -3.41
C VAL A 289 -10.85 -4.94 -4.46
N CYS A 290 -10.51 -4.61 -5.72
CA CYS A 290 -10.58 -5.55 -6.84
C CYS A 290 -9.63 -5.13 -7.98
N LYS A 291 -9.50 -5.99 -8.99
CA LYS A 291 -8.89 -5.63 -10.27
C LYS A 291 -9.82 -4.70 -11.08
N ALA A 292 -9.29 -4.03 -12.11
CA ALA A 292 -10.07 -3.13 -12.95
C ALA A 292 -11.23 -3.82 -13.68
N ASN A 293 -11.15 -5.15 -13.92
CA ASN A 293 -12.24 -5.95 -14.46
C ASN A 293 -13.32 -6.34 -13.44
N GLY A 294 -13.13 -5.98 -12.16
CA GLY A 294 -14.04 -6.30 -11.05
C GLY A 294 -13.79 -7.67 -10.41
N SER A 295 -12.84 -8.46 -10.90
CA SER A 295 -12.46 -9.73 -10.25
C SER A 295 -11.70 -9.45 -8.94
N PRO A 296 -11.65 -10.42 -8.00
CA PRO A 296 -10.86 -10.27 -6.78
C PRO A 296 -9.40 -9.87 -7.07
N LEU A 297 -8.87 -8.95 -6.26
CA LEU A 297 -7.47 -8.61 -6.33
C LEU A 297 -6.63 -9.82 -5.91
N ASP A 298 -5.68 -10.20 -6.75
CA ASP A 298 -4.77 -11.27 -6.46
C ASP A 298 -3.45 -11.12 -7.22
N ALA A 299 -2.34 -11.43 -6.54
CA ALA A 299 -0.98 -11.48 -7.08
C ALA A 299 -0.13 -12.39 -6.19
N PRO A 300 0.96 -13.00 -6.70
CA PRO A 300 1.89 -13.74 -5.87
C PRO A 300 2.58 -12.81 -4.85
N LEU A 301 2.93 -13.34 -3.68
CA LEU A 301 3.68 -12.57 -2.68
C LEU A 301 5.16 -12.51 -3.08
N ASP A 302 5.49 -11.58 -3.95
CA ASP A 302 6.85 -11.28 -4.40
C ASP A 302 7.11 -9.77 -4.46
N VAL A 303 8.32 -9.35 -4.84
CA VAL A 303 8.71 -7.94 -4.95
C VAL A 303 8.77 -7.44 -6.40
N HIS A 304 8.29 -8.21 -7.36
CA HIS A 304 8.48 -7.92 -8.79
C HIS A 304 7.18 -7.84 -9.60
N SER A 305 6.14 -8.56 -9.18
CA SER A 305 4.89 -8.63 -9.94
C SER A 305 4.20 -7.26 -9.98
N PRO A 306 3.88 -6.74 -11.18
CA PRO A 306 3.10 -5.51 -11.26
C PRO A 306 1.64 -5.79 -10.84
N VAL A 307 1.09 -4.93 -9.99
CA VAL A 307 -0.29 -5.05 -9.51
C VAL A 307 -1.09 -3.84 -9.94
N SER A 308 -2.21 -4.08 -10.65
CA SER A 308 -3.22 -3.05 -10.84
C SER A 308 -4.40 -3.30 -9.88
N TRP A 309 -4.92 -2.23 -9.29
CA TRP A 309 -6.00 -2.33 -8.33
C TRP A 309 -6.95 -1.14 -8.39
N VAL A 310 -8.17 -1.38 -7.93
CA VAL A 310 -9.21 -0.38 -7.72
C VAL A 310 -9.77 -0.57 -6.32
N ALA A 311 -9.89 0.51 -5.57
CA ALA A 311 -10.53 0.50 -4.27
C ALA A 311 -11.64 1.56 -4.20
N VAL A 312 -12.80 1.16 -3.71
CA VAL A 312 -13.99 2.02 -3.60
C VAL A 312 -14.58 1.92 -2.21
N ALA A 313 -14.81 3.05 -1.57
CA ALA A 313 -15.16 3.17 -0.16
C ALA A 313 -16.35 2.31 0.29
N ASN A 314 -17.29 1.99 -0.61
CA ASN A 314 -18.43 1.14 -0.28
C ASN A 314 -19.00 0.40 -1.51
N PRO A 315 -19.76 -0.71 -1.32
CA PRO A 315 -20.31 -1.51 -2.42
C PRO A 315 -21.34 -0.77 -3.29
N THR A 316 -22.06 0.21 -2.75
CA THR A 316 -23.07 0.97 -3.52
C THR A 316 -22.38 1.86 -4.55
N LEU A 317 -21.30 2.53 -4.17
CA LEU A 317 -20.52 3.35 -5.07
C LEU A 317 -19.75 2.48 -6.08
N ALA A 318 -19.20 1.32 -5.64
CA ALA A 318 -18.48 0.39 -6.51
C ALA A 318 -19.31 -0.11 -7.68
N LYS A 319 -20.61 -0.39 -7.47
CA LYS A 319 -21.55 -0.80 -8.54
C LYS A 319 -21.70 0.26 -9.65
N ARG A 320 -21.31 1.49 -9.40
CA ARG A 320 -21.35 2.60 -10.36
C ARG A 320 -19.99 2.88 -10.97
N ILE A 321 -18.94 2.90 -10.14
CA ILE A 321 -17.57 3.24 -10.58
C ILE A 321 -17.00 2.14 -11.47
N LEU A 322 -17.11 0.87 -11.10
CA LEU A 322 -16.47 -0.21 -11.84
C LEU A 322 -16.94 -0.30 -13.29
N PRO A 323 -18.25 -0.27 -13.61
CA PRO A 323 -18.69 -0.22 -15.01
C PRO A 323 -18.23 1.03 -15.76
N ALA A 324 -18.23 2.20 -15.09
CA ALA A 324 -17.76 3.45 -15.70
C ALA A 324 -16.25 3.42 -15.99
N LEU A 325 -15.45 2.85 -15.07
CA LEU A 325 -14.01 2.66 -15.28
C LEU A 325 -13.74 1.69 -16.45
N GLN A 326 -14.46 0.57 -16.51
CA GLN A 326 -14.33 -0.39 -17.61
C GLN A 326 -14.67 0.24 -18.96
N GLN A 327 -15.73 1.06 -19.00
CA GLN A 327 -16.11 1.81 -20.20
C GLN A 327 -15.01 2.84 -20.58
N ALA A 328 -14.44 3.54 -19.59
CA ALA A 328 -13.36 4.50 -19.83
C ALA A 328 -12.09 3.83 -20.37
N LEU A 329 -11.72 2.69 -19.79
CA LEU A 329 -10.59 1.88 -20.26
C LEU A 329 -10.79 1.40 -21.69
N ALA A 330 -11.97 0.87 -22.02
CA ALA A 330 -12.32 0.44 -23.37
C ALA A 330 -12.29 1.61 -24.38
N HIS A 331 -12.82 2.78 -24.00
CA HIS A 331 -12.80 3.99 -24.82
C HIS A 331 -11.36 4.43 -25.18
N HIS A 332 -10.44 4.26 -24.26
CA HIS A 332 -9.01 4.60 -24.43
C HIS A 332 -8.14 3.42 -24.91
N ASN A 333 -8.76 2.32 -25.37
CA ASN A 333 -8.06 1.12 -25.88
C ASN A 333 -7.10 0.48 -24.87
N LEU A 334 -7.40 0.57 -23.58
CA LEU A 334 -6.66 -0.11 -22.53
C LEU A 334 -7.27 -1.48 -22.26
N ALA A 335 -6.47 -2.54 -22.42
CA ALA A 335 -6.92 -3.90 -22.19
C ALA A 335 -7.15 -4.13 -20.69
N LEU A 336 -8.30 -4.63 -20.31
CA LEU A 336 -8.55 -5.18 -18.99
C LEU A 336 -7.62 -6.41 -18.75
N GLU A 337 -7.26 -6.65 -17.51
CA GLU A 337 -6.60 -7.90 -17.13
C GLU A 337 -7.58 -9.07 -17.33
N GLU A 338 -7.06 -10.21 -17.79
CA GLU A 338 -7.81 -11.46 -17.85
C GLU A 338 -7.94 -12.11 -16.47
#